data_e065dc2d092a9d7f488149120e799609
#
_entry.id   e065dc2d092a9d7f488149120e799609
#
_cell.length_a   1.000
_cell.length_b   1.000
_cell.length_c   1.000
_cell.angle_alpha   90.00
_cell.angle_beta   90.00
_cell.angle_gamma   90.00
#
_symmetry.space_group_name_H-M   'P 1'
#
loop_
_entity.id
_entity.type
_entity.pdbx_description
1 polymer ?
#
loop_
_entity_poly.entity_id
_entity_poly.type
_entity_poly.pdbx_seq_one_letter_code
_entity_poly.pdbx_strand_id
1 'polypeptide(L)'
;MADKVLVTGGTGYVARACIAALLEKGYEVRTTVRDPGKRAAVRAAVESGAASGGKLSFVVVDLLADAGWDEAVQGCRYVLHVASPLGLGAATPEQMIETACGGSLRVLAAAVRGGVERVVMTSAANASSPDSYEEEGVTDETLWTDPDAPGLIPYRRSKTLAEKAAWDFMQNKGDTTTLSTILPGAVFGPVLSADNLNSVQVIGRMLRGEIAGIPRIGFEIVDVRDLADIHLRAMVASAAVGERFLATGEFMWMSEIAETLRASCGPQAAKVPTLELSDQQVRQLAETRPELREIAVALGRKNRHSIEKARRVLGWIPRSARETVADCGRSLIEWRLA
;
A
#
# COMPACT_ATOMS: atom_id res chain seq x y z
N MET A 1 18.88 -24.46 -3.46
CA MET A 1 18.70 -23.55 -2.29
C MET A 1 17.46 -22.71 -2.59
N ALA A 2 16.65 -22.36 -1.60
CA ALA A 2 15.51 -21.46 -1.81
C ALA A 2 16.00 -20.06 -2.20
N ASP A 3 15.30 -19.41 -3.14
CA ASP A 3 15.61 -18.04 -3.52
C ASP A 3 15.40 -17.08 -2.33
N LYS A 4 16.31 -16.13 -2.17
CA LYS A 4 16.23 -15.12 -1.13
C LYS A 4 15.58 -13.85 -1.66
N VAL A 5 14.63 -13.31 -0.90
CA VAL A 5 13.90 -12.09 -1.23
C VAL A 5 14.13 -11.04 -0.13
N LEU A 6 14.51 -9.83 -0.52
CA LEU A 6 14.49 -8.68 0.37
C LEU A 6 13.10 -8.04 0.34
N VAL A 7 12.49 -7.86 1.52
CA VAL A 7 11.25 -7.06 1.67
C VAL A 7 11.58 -5.84 2.52
N THR A 8 11.47 -4.64 1.96
CA THR A 8 11.75 -3.42 2.71
C THR A 8 10.57 -3.01 3.60
N GLY A 9 10.88 -2.47 4.80
CA GLY A 9 9.86 -1.94 5.70
C GLY A 9 9.06 -2.99 6.47
N GLY A 10 9.71 -4.00 7.03
CA GLY A 10 9.07 -5.15 7.69
C GLY A 10 8.11 -4.83 8.84
N THR A 11 8.15 -3.61 9.40
CA THR A 11 7.16 -3.15 10.39
C THR A 11 5.84 -2.69 9.76
N GLY A 12 5.79 -2.51 8.42
CA GLY A 12 4.62 -2.02 7.70
C GLY A 12 3.55 -3.09 7.48
N TYR A 13 2.29 -2.66 7.34
CA TYR A 13 1.13 -3.52 7.15
C TYR A 13 1.27 -4.41 5.89
N VAL A 14 1.51 -3.81 4.73
CA VAL A 14 1.68 -4.53 3.45
C VAL A 14 2.93 -5.40 3.45
N ALA A 15 4.04 -4.89 4.01
CA ALA A 15 5.30 -5.64 4.05
C ALA A 15 5.15 -6.95 4.83
N ARG A 16 4.45 -6.94 5.98
CA ARG A 16 4.19 -8.16 6.77
C ARG A 16 3.39 -9.19 5.97
N ALA A 17 2.37 -8.78 5.22
CA ALA A 17 1.62 -9.67 4.35
C ALA A 17 2.49 -10.28 3.24
N CYS A 18 3.34 -9.47 2.61
CA CYS A 18 4.30 -9.96 1.62
C CYS A 18 5.30 -10.97 2.23
N ILE A 19 5.82 -10.68 3.43
CA ILE A 19 6.75 -11.57 4.15
C ILE A 19 6.06 -12.90 4.46
N ALA A 20 4.83 -12.87 5.01
CA ALA A 20 4.07 -14.08 5.34
C ALA A 20 3.82 -14.93 4.08
N ALA A 21 3.37 -14.32 2.98
CA ALA A 21 3.13 -15.01 1.71
C ALA A 21 4.40 -15.62 1.09
N LEU A 22 5.55 -14.93 1.21
CA LEU A 22 6.84 -15.45 0.75
C LEU A 22 7.31 -16.66 1.57
N LEU A 23 7.21 -16.57 2.90
CA LEU A 23 7.59 -17.66 3.80
C LEU A 23 6.71 -18.89 3.58
N GLU A 24 5.40 -18.72 3.39
CA GLU A 24 4.46 -19.81 3.07
C GLU A 24 4.85 -20.51 1.76
N LYS A 25 5.34 -19.77 0.77
CA LYS A 25 5.85 -20.33 -0.50
C LYS A 25 7.29 -20.87 -0.42
N GLY A 26 7.92 -20.87 0.76
CA GLY A 26 9.24 -21.47 1.00
C GLY A 26 10.44 -20.59 0.61
N TYR A 27 10.24 -19.29 0.35
CA TYR A 27 11.37 -18.38 0.12
C TYR A 27 12.15 -18.10 1.40
N GLU A 28 13.44 -17.82 1.27
CA GLU A 28 14.22 -17.17 2.33
C GLU A 28 13.93 -15.67 2.29
N VAL A 29 13.48 -15.09 3.42
CA VAL A 29 13.14 -13.67 3.49
C VAL A 29 14.15 -12.91 4.34
N ARG A 30 14.67 -11.82 3.80
CA ARG A 30 15.32 -10.77 4.56
C ARG A 30 14.41 -9.56 4.59
N THR A 31 14.24 -8.93 5.77
CA THR A 31 13.46 -7.71 5.86
C THR A 31 14.20 -6.60 6.55
N THR A 32 13.86 -5.35 6.22
CA THR A 32 14.48 -4.17 6.81
C THR A 32 13.65 -3.66 7.99
N VAL A 33 14.34 -3.22 9.02
CA VAL A 33 13.79 -2.46 10.14
C VAL A 33 14.68 -1.26 10.43
N ARG A 34 14.12 -0.14 10.89
CA ARG A 34 14.91 1.02 11.36
C ARG A 34 15.38 0.83 12.78
N ASP A 35 14.52 0.23 13.62
CA ASP A 35 14.79 -0.06 15.02
C ASP A 35 14.99 -1.57 15.20
N PRO A 36 16.17 -2.03 15.64
CA PRO A 36 16.44 -3.44 15.90
C PRO A 36 15.54 -4.05 16.98
N GLY A 37 15.01 -3.24 17.89
CA GLY A 37 14.06 -3.67 18.92
C GLY A 37 12.72 -4.18 18.35
N LYS A 38 12.39 -3.80 17.12
CA LYS A 38 11.15 -4.26 16.45
C LYS A 38 11.25 -5.66 15.83
N ARG A 39 12.44 -6.28 15.76
CA ARG A 39 12.64 -7.60 15.11
C ARG A 39 11.74 -8.69 15.68
N ALA A 40 11.67 -8.80 17.01
CA ALA A 40 10.85 -9.81 17.67
C ALA A 40 9.35 -9.64 17.37
N ALA A 41 8.85 -8.40 17.40
CA ALA A 41 7.45 -8.10 17.11
C ALA A 41 7.09 -8.39 15.64
N VAL A 42 7.98 -8.06 14.70
CA VAL A 42 7.78 -8.38 13.27
C VAL A 42 7.76 -9.89 13.07
N ARG A 43 8.70 -10.63 13.68
CA ARG A 43 8.74 -12.11 13.60
C ARG A 43 7.45 -12.72 14.12
N ALA A 44 7.03 -12.37 15.34
CA ALA A 44 5.81 -12.88 15.94
C ALA A 44 4.57 -12.60 15.08
N ALA A 45 4.44 -11.38 14.54
CA ALA A 45 3.33 -11.00 13.68
C ALA A 45 3.25 -11.83 12.38
N VAL A 46 4.41 -12.12 11.77
CA VAL A 46 4.47 -12.86 10.52
C VAL A 46 4.26 -14.36 10.76
N GLU A 47 4.84 -14.92 11.83
CA GLU A 47 4.72 -16.35 12.18
C GLU A 47 3.30 -16.72 12.66
N SER A 48 2.54 -15.75 13.20
CA SER A 48 1.11 -15.98 13.51
C SER A 48 0.23 -16.13 12.27
N GLY A 49 0.67 -15.61 11.13
CA GLY A 49 -0.07 -15.65 9.85
C GLY A 49 0.49 -16.62 8.82
N ALA A 50 1.63 -17.27 9.08
CA ALA A 50 2.27 -18.18 8.14
C ALA A 50 2.50 -19.57 8.76
N ALA A 51 2.35 -20.61 7.95
CA ALA A 51 2.83 -21.94 8.33
C ALA A 51 4.37 -21.87 8.53
N SER A 52 4.86 -22.36 9.67
CA SER A 52 6.28 -22.35 10.04
C SER A 52 7.13 -23.13 9.04
N GLY A 53 7.99 -22.47 8.27
CA GLY A 53 8.85 -23.17 7.32
C GLY A 53 9.96 -22.33 6.67
N GLY A 54 9.77 -21.04 6.57
CA GLY A 54 10.73 -20.16 5.90
C GLY A 54 11.75 -19.51 6.85
N LYS A 55 12.94 -19.18 6.33
CA LYS A 55 13.96 -18.44 7.08
C LYS A 55 13.69 -16.95 7.00
N LEU A 56 13.41 -16.28 8.13
CA LEU A 56 13.30 -14.83 8.24
C LEU A 56 14.55 -14.23 8.89
N SER A 57 15.19 -13.30 8.21
CA SER A 57 16.33 -12.53 8.69
C SER A 57 16.07 -11.03 8.63
N PHE A 58 16.85 -10.24 9.36
CA PHE A 58 16.65 -8.80 9.50
C PHE A 58 17.94 -8.04 9.23
N VAL A 59 17.82 -6.89 8.59
CA VAL A 59 18.87 -5.89 8.44
C VAL A 59 18.35 -4.53 8.93
N VAL A 60 19.25 -3.76 9.56
CA VAL A 60 18.90 -2.41 10.06
C VAL A 60 19.36 -1.40 9.03
N VAL A 61 18.40 -0.71 8.39
CA VAL A 61 18.64 0.36 7.41
C VAL A 61 17.55 1.42 7.48
N ASP A 62 17.86 2.61 7.02
CA ASP A 62 16.91 3.72 6.90
C ASP A 62 16.86 4.22 5.44
N LEU A 63 15.65 4.56 4.95
CA LEU A 63 15.47 5.17 3.63
C LEU A 63 16.17 6.53 3.49
N LEU A 64 16.47 7.18 4.61
CA LEU A 64 17.18 8.47 4.64
C LEU A 64 18.71 8.32 4.64
N ALA A 65 19.24 7.11 4.83
CA ALA A 65 20.67 6.85 4.90
C ALA A 65 21.16 5.96 3.74
N ASP A 66 22.36 6.22 3.24
CA ASP A 66 22.96 5.42 2.16
C ASP A 66 23.55 4.09 2.67
N ALA A 67 23.91 4.04 3.95
CA ALA A 67 24.56 2.90 4.56
C ALA A 67 23.65 1.67 4.72
N GLY A 68 24.21 0.47 4.55
CA GLY A 68 23.57 -0.81 4.84
C GLY A 68 22.74 -1.40 3.70
N TRP A 69 22.46 -0.66 2.64
CA TRP A 69 21.62 -1.16 1.54
C TRP A 69 22.34 -2.25 0.72
N ASP A 70 23.64 -2.17 0.53
CA ASP A 70 24.41 -3.22 -0.16
C ASP A 70 24.40 -4.53 0.63
N GLU A 71 24.52 -4.47 1.97
CA GLU A 71 24.33 -5.64 2.84
C GLU A 71 22.89 -6.17 2.77
N ALA A 72 21.91 -5.26 2.72
CA ALA A 72 20.51 -5.64 2.65
C ALA A 72 20.18 -6.47 1.42
N VAL A 73 20.72 -6.13 0.25
CA VAL A 73 20.47 -6.84 -1.02
C VAL A 73 21.39 -8.04 -1.23
N GLN A 74 22.47 -8.19 -0.46
CA GLN A 74 23.49 -9.24 -0.68
C GLN A 74 22.88 -10.63 -0.73
N GLY A 75 23.06 -11.33 -1.85
CA GLY A 75 22.56 -12.68 -2.09
C GLY A 75 21.04 -12.77 -2.26
N CYS A 76 20.34 -11.63 -2.39
CA CYS A 76 18.93 -11.62 -2.74
C CYS A 76 18.75 -11.71 -4.25
N ARG A 77 17.90 -12.62 -4.69
CA ARG A 77 17.50 -12.71 -6.10
C ARG A 77 16.47 -11.64 -6.45
N TYR A 78 15.57 -11.32 -5.52
CA TYR A 78 14.48 -10.39 -5.71
C TYR A 78 14.40 -9.36 -4.58
N VAL A 79 13.82 -8.20 -4.88
CA VAL A 79 13.48 -7.16 -3.90
C VAL A 79 12.02 -6.78 -4.04
N LEU A 80 11.25 -6.86 -2.96
CA LEU A 80 9.96 -6.20 -2.82
C LEU A 80 10.17 -4.89 -2.06
N HIS A 81 10.18 -3.77 -2.79
CA HIS A 81 10.33 -2.44 -2.20
C HIS A 81 8.97 -1.89 -1.78
N VAL A 82 8.58 -2.20 -0.54
CA VAL A 82 7.28 -1.84 0.05
C VAL A 82 7.38 -0.60 0.95
N ALA A 83 8.56 -0.35 1.52
CA ALA A 83 8.80 0.80 2.40
C ALA A 83 8.58 2.13 1.68
N SER A 84 7.75 2.98 2.26
CA SER A 84 7.54 4.36 1.81
C SER A 84 7.04 5.20 2.97
N PRO A 85 7.32 6.51 3.03
CA PRO A 85 6.67 7.39 3.99
C PRO A 85 5.17 7.51 3.65
N LEU A 86 4.31 7.45 4.67
CA LEU A 86 2.86 7.52 4.50
C LEU A 86 2.27 8.88 4.85
N GLY A 87 3.12 9.86 5.16
CA GLY A 87 2.66 11.22 5.51
C GLY A 87 1.95 11.33 6.87
N LEU A 88 1.96 10.26 7.66
CA LEU A 88 1.43 10.27 9.02
C LEU A 88 2.53 10.74 9.97
N GLY A 89 2.52 12.02 10.36
CA GLY A 89 3.49 12.58 11.29
C GLY A 89 3.83 14.05 10.99
N ALA A 90 4.88 14.56 11.63
CA ALA A 90 5.32 15.96 11.52
C ALA A 90 6.16 16.28 10.26
N ALA A 91 6.29 15.35 9.30
CA ALA A 91 7.07 15.57 8.09
C ALA A 91 6.36 16.56 7.14
N THR A 92 7.14 17.52 6.58
CA THR A 92 6.61 18.42 5.56
C THR A 92 6.39 17.67 4.23
N PRO A 93 5.57 18.21 3.30
CA PRO A 93 5.40 17.64 1.97
C PRO A 93 6.74 17.41 1.25
N GLU A 94 7.69 18.34 1.37
CA GLU A 94 9.01 18.26 0.76
C GLU A 94 9.84 17.12 1.35
N GLN A 95 9.84 16.96 2.67
CA GLN A 95 10.51 15.85 3.37
C GLN A 95 9.92 14.50 2.98
N MET A 96 8.60 14.45 2.80
CA MET A 96 7.92 13.23 2.36
C MET A 96 8.34 12.85 0.93
N ILE A 97 8.41 13.82 0.01
CA ILE A 97 8.86 13.61 -1.37
C ILE A 97 10.33 13.18 -1.38
N GLU A 98 11.19 13.89 -0.67
CA GLU A 98 12.62 13.58 -0.59
C GLU A 98 12.86 12.15 -0.07
N THR A 99 12.16 11.77 1.00
CA THR A 99 12.26 10.42 1.55
C THR A 99 11.75 9.36 0.57
N ALA A 100 10.63 9.63 -0.11
CA ALA A 100 10.06 8.67 -1.04
C ALA A 100 10.92 8.48 -2.29
N CYS A 101 11.37 9.56 -2.91
CA CYS A 101 12.23 9.51 -4.09
C CYS A 101 13.64 9.00 -3.74
N GLY A 102 14.32 9.65 -2.79
CA GLY A 102 15.69 9.30 -2.40
C GLY A 102 15.79 7.90 -1.83
N GLY A 103 14.83 7.50 -1.00
CA GLY A 103 14.77 6.13 -0.45
C GLY A 103 14.58 5.07 -1.53
N SER A 104 13.69 5.30 -2.50
CA SER A 104 13.50 4.37 -3.62
C SER A 104 14.75 4.26 -4.49
N LEU A 105 15.42 5.38 -4.77
CA LEU A 105 16.66 5.39 -5.56
C LEU A 105 17.80 4.64 -4.84
N ARG A 106 17.92 4.76 -3.51
CA ARG A 106 18.90 4.00 -2.71
C ARG A 106 18.70 2.50 -2.84
N VAL A 107 17.45 2.06 -2.70
CA VAL A 107 17.10 0.63 -2.84
C VAL A 107 17.39 0.13 -4.25
N LEU A 108 16.98 0.87 -5.29
CA LEU A 108 17.24 0.49 -6.68
C LEU A 108 18.72 0.47 -7.01
N ALA A 109 19.48 1.48 -6.57
CA ALA A 109 20.92 1.52 -6.78
C ALA A 109 21.65 0.34 -6.12
N ALA A 110 21.26 -0.02 -4.89
CA ALA A 110 21.81 -1.20 -4.23
C ALA A 110 21.41 -2.50 -4.94
N ALA A 111 20.15 -2.62 -5.39
CA ALA A 111 19.67 -3.79 -6.13
C ALA A 111 20.46 -4.00 -7.43
N VAL A 112 20.73 -2.92 -8.17
CA VAL A 112 21.55 -2.95 -9.40
C VAL A 112 23.00 -3.39 -9.08
N ARG A 113 23.65 -2.77 -8.09
CA ARG A 113 25.01 -3.17 -7.68
C ARG A 113 25.08 -4.61 -7.18
N GLY A 114 24.04 -5.08 -6.50
CA GLY A 114 23.93 -6.44 -5.96
C GLY A 114 23.55 -7.50 -6.98
N GLY A 115 23.29 -7.14 -8.25
CA GLY A 115 22.88 -8.07 -9.30
C GLY A 115 21.50 -8.70 -9.04
N VAL A 116 20.59 -7.98 -8.39
CA VAL A 116 19.21 -8.42 -8.17
C VAL A 116 18.49 -8.59 -9.51
N GLU A 117 17.85 -9.73 -9.73
CA GLU A 117 17.13 -10.00 -10.99
C GLU A 117 15.93 -9.05 -11.17
N ARG A 118 15.12 -8.85 -10.13
CA ARG A 118 13.94 -7.98 -10.20
C ARG A 118 13.65 -7.26 -8.91
N VAL A 119 13.29 -5.98 -9.08
CA VAL A 119 12.67 -5.17 -8.04
C VAL A 119 11.18 -5.01 -8.35
N VAL A 120 10.30 -5.30 -7.38
CA VAL A 120 8.87 -4.95 -7.43
C VAL A 120 8.63 -3.85 -6.42
N MET A 121 8.27 -2.66 -6.91
CA MET A 121 8.07 -1.47 -6.07
C MET A 121 6.58 -1.24 -5.81
N THR A 122 6.21 -1.00 -4.57
CA THR A 122 4.85 -0.56 -4.21
C THR A 122 4.71 0.96 -4.44
N SER A 123 3.98 1.33 -5.48
CA SER A 123 3.55 2.68 -5.77
C SER A 123 2.16 2.95 -5.14
N ALA A 124 1.26 3.61 -5.87
CA ALA A 124 -0.13 3.82 -5.49
C ALA A 124 -0.98 4.10 -6.75
N ALA A 125 -2.26 3.72 -6.76
CA ALA A 125 -3.21 4.08 -7.82
C ALA A 125 -3.28 5.60 -8.04
N ASN A 126 -2.95 6.36 -7.01
CA ASN A 126 -2.79 7.82 -7.06
C ASN A 126 -1.74 8.33 -8.06
N ALA A 127 -0.79 7.49 -8.49
CA ALA A 127 0.18 7.83 -9.53
C ALA A 127 -0.36 7.58 -10.95
N SER A 128 -1.56 7.04 -11.06
CA SER A 128 -2.29 6.76 -12.33
C SER A 128 -3.72 7.29 -12.24
N SER A 129 -3.93 8.45 -11.62
CA SER A 129 -5.25 9.04 -11.38
C SER A 129 -5.36 10.40 -12.09
N PRO A 130 -6.54 10.77 -12.60
CA PRO A 130 -6.76 12.07 -13.23
C PRO A 130 -6.71 13.21 -12.21
N ASP A 131 -6.59 14.45 -12.68
CA ASP A 131 -6.52 15.63 -11.83
C ASP A 131 -7.84 15.87 -11.08
N SER A 132 -8.97 15.49 -11.68
CA SER A 132 -10.30 15.56 -11.07
C SER A 132 -10.99 14.20 -11.09
N TYR A 133 -11.75 13.92 -10.04
CA TYR A 133 -12.62 12.74 -9.95
C TYR A 133 -14.09 13.02 -10.30
N GLU A 134 -14.42 14.24 -10.72
CA GLU A 134 -15.80 14.67 -10.99
C GLU A 134 -16.35 14.10 -12.31
N GLU A 135 -15.46 13.81 -13.28
CA GLU A 135 -15.84 13.24 -14.56
C GLU A 135 -15.88 11.71 -14.50
N GLU A 136 -16.87 11.14 -15.22
CA GLU A 136 -16.91 9.69 -15.40
C GLU A 136 -15.77 9.24 -16.29
N GLY A 137 -15.14 8.14 -15.91
CA GLY A 137 -14.05 7.58 -16.70
C GLY A 137 -13.40 6.37 -16.03
N VAL A 138 -12.67 5.64 -16.85
CA VAL A 138 -11.82 4.53 -16.40
C VAL A 138 -10.40 4.82 -16.87
N THR A 139 -9.48 4.89 -15.94
CA THR A 139 -8.06 5.05 -16.24
C THR A 139 -7.32 3.72 -16.10
N ASP A 140 -6.22 3.60 -16.81
CA ASP A 140 -5.33 2.45 -16.73
C ASP A 140 -3.88 2.88 -16.45
N GLU A 141 -2.95 1.96 -16.54
CA GLU A 141 -1.54 2.16 -16.25
C GLU A 141 -0.82 3.11 -17.23
N THR A 142 -1.43 3.47 -18.35
CA THR A 142 -0.85 4.41 -19.33
C THR A 142 -0.95 5.85 -18.83
N LEU A 143 -1.94 6.15 -17.97
CA LEU A 143 -2.07 7.47 -17.37
C LEU A 143 -0.98 7.68 -16.30
N TRP A 144 -0.37 8.85 -16.33
CA TRP A 144 0.46 9.38 -15.26
C TRP A 144 -0.22 10.60 -14.64
N THR A 145 -0.40 10.58 -13.33
CA THR A 145 -0.84 11.77 -12.59
C THR A 145 0.16 12.91 -12.82
N ASP A 146 -0.34 14.11 -13.12
CA ASP A 146 0.49 15.31 -13.17
C ASP A 146 0.90 15.71 -11.74
N PRO A 147 2.20 15.65 -11.40
CA PRO A 147 2.67 16.01 -10.05
C PRO A 147 2.55 17.49 -9.75
N ASP A 148 2.37 18.34 -10.77
CA ASP A 148 2.28 19.78 -10.66
C ASP A 148 0.85 20.31 -10.81
N ALA A 149 -0.14 19.40 -10.91
CA ALA A 149 -1.56 19.76 -10.98
C ALA A 149 -2.00 20.59 -9.76
N PRO A 150 -2.73 21.70 -9.99
CA PRO A 150 -3.22 22.55 -8.90
C PRO A 150 -4.08 21.77 -7.91
N GLY A 151 -3.80 21.90 -6.61
CA GLY A 151 -4.56 21.24 -5.55
C GLY A 151 -4.27 19.76 -5.36
N LEU A 152 -3.26 19.22 -6.03
CA LEU A 152 -2.83 17.83 -5.81
C LEU A 152 -2.36 17.64 -4.36
N ILE A 153 -2.93 16.67 -3.67
CA ILE A 153 -2.57 16.38 -2.28
C ILE A 153 -1.12 15.89 -2.18
N PRO A 154 -0.37 16.26 -1.11
CA PRO A 154 1.06 15.94 -0.98
C PRO A 154 1.39 14.47 -1.13
N TYR A 155 0.54 13.59 -0.61
CA TYR A 155 0.72 12.15 -0.73
C TYR A 155 0.69 11.67 -2.20
N ARG A 156 -0.28 12.13 -3.00
CA ARG A 156 -0.37 11.78 -4.43
C ARG A 156 0.87 12.25 -5.18
N ARG A 157 1.30 13.49 -4.92
CA ARG A 157 2.51 14.08 -5.51
C ARG A 157 3.76 13.25 -5.17
N SER A 158 3.94 12.92 -3.90
CA SER A 158 5.06 12.11 -3.41
C SER A 158 5.13 10.73 -4.08
N LYS A 159 4.00 10.04 -4.20
CA LYS A 159 3.93 8.72 -4.85
C LYS A 159 4.22 8.79 -6.35
N THR A 160 3.65 9.78 -7.04
CA THR A 160 3.90 9.99 -8.48
C THR A 160 5.36 10.29 -8.77
N LEU A 161 5.97 11.20 -8.01
CA LEU A 161 7.37 11.57 -8.18
C LEU A 161 8.32 10.42 -7.86
N ALA A 162 8.05 9.64 -6.80
CA ALA A 162 8.87 8.50 -6.45
C ALA A 162 8.82 7.40 -7.51
N GLU A 163 7.65 7.12 -8.08
CA GLU A 163 7.52 6.14 -9.16
C GLU A 163 8.19 6.61 -10.44
N LYS A 164 8.00 7.88 -10.85
CA LYS A 164 8.70 8.46 -12.01
C LYS A 164 10.21 8.40 -11.84
N ALA A 165 10.73 8.83 -10.68
CA ALA A 165 12.17 8.77 -10.40
C ALA A 165 12.73 7.33 -10.45
N ALA A 166 11.96 6.34 -10.02
CA ALA A 166 12.34 4.94 -10.11
C ALA A 166 12.45 4.46 -11.57
N TRP A 167 11.47 4.79 -12.40
CA TRP A 167 11.49 4.46 -13.82
C TRP A 167 12.63 5.17 -14.58
N ASP A 168 12.82 6.48 -14.34
CA ASP A 168 13.90 7.27 -14.96
C ASP A 168 15.27 6.71 -14.58
N PHE A 169 15.46 6.31 -13.32
CA PHE A 169 16.70 5.67 -12.87
C PHE A 169 16.96 4.37 -13.62
N MET A 170 15.95 3.51 -13.75
CA MET A 170 16.12 2.19 -14.39
C MET A 170 16.30 2.29 -15.90
N GLN A 171 15.68 3.26 -16.59
CA GLN A 171 15.89 3.47 -18.04
C GLN A 171 17.35 3.83 -18.38
N ASN A 172 18.05 4.53 -17.48
CA ASN A 172 19.42 4.96 -17.67
C ASN A 172 20.47 3.90 -17.24
N LYS A 173 20.02 2.74 -16.77
CA LYS A 173 20.89 1.65 -16.33
C LYS A 173 20.70 0.45 -17.27
N GLY A 174 21.62 0.23 -18.16
CA GLY A 174 21.63 -0.91 -19.10
C GLY A 174 21.90 -2.26 -18.45
N ASP A 175 21.38 -2.49 -17.23
CA ASP A 175 21.71 -3.61 -16.37
C ASP A 175 20.71 -4.77 -16.46
N THR A 176 21.08 -5.91 -15.90
CA THR A 176 20.25 -7.12 -15.82
C THR A 176 19.11 -7.02 -14.82
N THR A 177 19.15 -6.04 -13.90
CA THR A 177 18.08 -5.77 -12.95
C THR A 177 16.87 -5.15 -13.63
N THR A 178 15.68 -5.68 -13.37
CA THR A 178 14.43 -5.19 -13.94
C THR A 178 13.53 -4.60 -12.87
N LEU A 179 12.61 -3.69 -13.26
CA LEU A 179 11.62 -3.06 -12.39
C LEU A 179 10.20 -3.45 -12.82
N SER A 180 9.34 -3.67 -11.85
CA SER A 180 7.89 -3.65 -12.00
C SER A 180 7.29 -2.79 -10.89
N THR A 181 6.18 -2.09 -11.13
CA THR A 181 5.50 -1.32 -10.08
C THR A 181 4.07 -1.81 -9.88
N ILE A 182 3.67 -1.89 -8.61
CA ILE A 182 2.31 -2.23 -8.20
C ILE A 182 1.66 -0.98 -7.63
N LEU A 183 0.50 -0.61 -8.15
CA LEU A 183 -0.23 0.61 -7.84
C LEU A 183 -1.53 0.26 -7.07
N PRO A 184 -1.46 0.04 -5.75
CA PRO A 184 -2.65 -0.32 -4.97
C PRO A 184 -3.64 0.83 -4.81
N GLY A 185 -4.93 0.46 -4.68
CA GLY A 185 -5.98 1.30 -4.15
C GLY A 185 -5.90 1.42 -2.63
N ALA A 186 -7.06 1.55 -1.97
CA ALA A 186 -7.13 1.51 -0.51
C ALA A 186 -6.91 0.08 0.00
N VAL A 187 -5.85 -0.13 0.77
CA VAL A 187 -5.48 -1.46 1.26
C VAL A 187 -6.18 -1.73 2.58
N PHE A 188 -7.11 -2.68 2.59
CA PHE A 188 -7.78 -3.20 3.79
C PHE A 188 -7.52 -4.69 3.93
N GLY A 189 -8.18 -5.33 4.91
CA GLY A 189 -8.05 -6.76 5.18
C GLY A 189 -7.52 -7.04 6.57
N PRO A 190 -7.22 -8.30 6.90
CA PRO A 190 -6.77 -8.70 8.23
C PRO A 190 -5.47 -8.05 8.65
N VAL A 191 -5.36 -7.67 9.93
CA VAL A 191 -4.13 -7.13 10.51
C VAL A 191 -3.35 -8.24 11.22
N LEU A 192 -2.03 -8.22 11.06
CA LEU A 192 -1.12 -9.17 11.72
C LEU A 192 -0.49 -8.60 13.00
N SER A 193 -0.79 -7.36 13.35
CA SER A 193 -0.37 -6.71 14.60
C SER A 193 -1.14 -5.42 14.84
N ALA A 194 -1.08 -4.94 16.09
CA ALA A 194 -1.65 -3.66 16.49
C ALA A 194 -0.90 -2.43 15.98
N ASP A 195 0.33 -2.60 15.50
CA ASP A 195 1.21 -1.52 15.07
C ASP A 195 1.03 -1.18 13.58
N ASN A 196 1.19 0.11 13.23
CA ASN A 196 1.26 0.59 11.83
C ASN A 196 0.05 0.22 10.97
N LEU A 197 -1.13 0.46 11.50
CA LEU A 197 -2.42 0.11 10.88
C LEU A 197 -2.72 0.90 9.60
N ASN A 198 -2.11 2.09 9.43
CA ASN A 198 -2.19 2.90 8.20
C ASN A 198 -3.63 3.06 7.67
N SER A 199 -3.88 2.54 6.46
CA SER A 199 -5.18 2.66 5.79
C SER A 199 -6.35 2.03 6.57
N VAL A 200 -6.10 0.95 7.34
CA VAL A 200 -7.17 0.28 8.11
C VAL A 200 -7.63 1.10 9.33
N GLN A 201 -6.93 2.18 9.68
CA GLN A 201 -7.37 3.07 10.76
C GLN A 201 -8.76 3.66 10.52
N VAL A 202 -9.17 3.87 9.26
CA VAL A 202 -10.51 4.38 8.96
C VAL A 202 -11.58 3.40 9.43
N ILE A 203 -11.35 2.10 9.25
CA ILE A 203 -12.24 1.03 9.73
C ILE A 203 -12.27 1.01 11.27
N GLY A 204 -11.10 1.06 11.92
CA GLY A 204 -11.00 1.13 13.37
C GLY A 204 -11.72 2.35 13.96
N ARG A 205 -11.54 3.54 13.36
CA ARG A 205 -12.23 4.76 13.78
C ARG A 205 -13.76 4.67 13.63
N MET A 206 -14.25 4.00 12.57
CA MET A 206 -15.68 3.73 12.42
C MET A 206 -16.19 2.83 13.56
N LEU A 207 -15.50 1.73 13.84
CA LEU A 207 -15.89 0.80 14.89
C LEU A 207 -15.88 1.43 16.29
N ARG A 208 -14.92 2.32 16.58
CA ARG A 208 -14.86 3.07 17.87
C ARG A 208 -15.85 4.23 17.97
N GLY A 209 -16.55 4.58 16.86
CA GLY A 209 -17.49 5.71 16.84
C GLY A 209 -16.79 7.08 16.81
N GLU A 210 -15.55 7.16 16.32
CA GLU A 210 -14.77 8.41 16.20
C GLU A 210 -15.13 9.22 14.96
N ILE A 211 -15.95 8.67 14.07
CA ILE A 211 -16.45 9.31 12.86
C ILE A 211 -17.90 9.70 13.08
N ALA A 212 -18.16 11.00 13.22
CA ALA A 212 -19.47 11.52 13.56
C ALA A 212 -20.51 11.42 12.43
N GLY A 213 -20.05 11.35 11.17
CA GLY A 213 -20.91 11.23 10.00
C GLY A 213 -20.14 10.76 8.77
N ILE A 214 -20.82 10.16 7.84
CA ILE A 214 -20.29 9.48 6.67
C ILE A 214 -20.31 10.44 5.48
N PRO A 215 -19.16 10.93 4.99
CA PRO A 215 -19.09 11.71 3.76
C PRO A 215 -19.33 10.81 2.53
N ARG A 216 -19.82 11.38 1.44
CA ARG A 216 -20.00 10.68 0.16
C ARG A 216 -18.67 10.53 -0.58
N ILE A 217 -17.75 9.81 0.04
CA ILE A 217 -16.47 9.37 -0.57
C ILE A 217 -16.47 7.86 -0.70
N GLY A 218 -15.63 7.36 -1.59
CA GLY A 218 -15.47 5.92 -1.77
C GLY A 218 -14.05 5.53 -2.11
N PHE A 219 -13.79 4.24 -1.98
CA PHE A 219 -12.46 3.64 -2.13
C PHE A 219 -12.52 2.46 -3.09
N GLU A 220 -11.53 2.34 -3.93
CA GLU A 220 -11.23 1.10 -4.64
C GLU A 220 -10.41 0.23 -3.70
N ILE A 221 -11.04 -0.79 -3.14
CA ILE A 221 -10.51 -1.57 -2.03
C ILE A 221 -9.76 -2.78 -2.55
N VAL A 222 -8.50 -2.93 -2.13
CA VAL A 222 -7.73 -4.15 -2.35
C VAL A 222 -7.41 -4.80 -1.02
N ASP A 223 -7.58 -6.13 -0.96
CA ASP A 223 -7.17 -6.89 0.21
C ASP A 223 -5.66 -7.00 0.30
N VAL A 224 -5.11 -6.86 1.50
CA VAL A 224 -3.67 -6.95 1.74
C VAL A 224 -3.08 -8.30 1.33
N ARG A 225 -3.87 -9.38 1.41
CA ARG A 225 -3.49 -10.73 0.97
C ARG A 225 -3.37 -10.80 -0.55
N ASP A 226 -4.30 -10.18 -1.28
CA ASP A 226 -4.29 -10.11 -2.74
C ASP A 226 -3.21 -9.15 -3.23
N LEU A 227 -2.97 -8.07 -2.47
CA LEU A 227 -1.86 -7.17 -2.75
C LEU A 227 -0.50 -7.87 -2.57
N ALA A 228 -0.34 -8.71 -1.55
CA ALA A 228 0.85 -9.55 -1.42
C ALA A 228 0.98 -10.53 -2.61
N ASP A 229 -0.13 -11.19 -3.01
CA ASP A 229 -0.12 -12.14 -4.13
C ASP A 229 0.30 -11.48 -5.46
N ILE A 230 -0.19 -10.26 -5.78
CA ILE A 230 0.22 -9.59 -7.03
C ILE A 230 1.72 -9.21 -7.00
N HIS A 231 2.28 -8.82 -5.83
CA HIS A 231 3.72 -8.59 -5.71
C HIS A 231 4.52 -9.85 -6.03
N LEU A 232 4.11 -11.01 -5.50
CA LEU A 232 4.78 -12.27 -5.74
C LEU A 232 4.64 -12.72 -7.21
N ARG A 233 3.47 -12.52 -7.83
CA ARG A 233 3.27 -12.81 -9.26
C ARG A 233 4.16 -11.94 -10.13
N ALA A 234 4.19 -10.62 -9.90
CA ALA A 234 5.03 -9.69 -10.64
C ALA A 234 6.53 -9.96 -10.44
N MET A 235 6.91 -10.48 -9.26
CA MET A 235 8.30 -10.83 -8.96
C MET A 235 8.84 -11.92 -9.90
N VAL A 236 8.02 -12.91 -10.25
CA VAL A 236 8.49 -14.08 -11.02
C VAL A 236 8.04 -14.11 -12.47
N ALA A 237 6.98 -13.37 -12.85
CA ALA A 237 6.48 -13.38 -14.21
C ALA A 237 7.40 -12.63 -15.16
N SER A 238 7.86 -13.28 -16.25
CA SER A 238 8.68 -12.63 -17.27
C SER A 238 7.92 -11.47 -17.95
N ALA A 239 6.62 -11.61 -18.15
CA ALA A 239 5.76 -10.59 -18.74
C ALA A 239 5.53 -9.36 -17.82
N ALA A 240 6.03 -9.38 -16.58
CA ALA A 240 5.97 -8.23 -15.69
C ALA A 240 7.17 -7.28 -15.80
N VAL A 241 8.19 -7.66 -16.58
CA VAL A 241 9.39 -6.83 -16.78
C VAL A 241 9.03 -5.50 -17.43
N GLY A 242 9.42 -4.40 -16.80
CA GLY A 242 9.18 -3.07 -17.35
C GLY A 242 7.72 -2.60 -17.25
N GLU A 243 6.89 -3.24 -16.42
CA GLU A 243 5.46 -3.02 -16.40
C GLU A 243 4.96 -2.42 -15.09
N ARG A 244 3.95 -1.55 -15.23
CA ARG A 244 3.13 -1.02 -14.14
C ARG A 244 1.85 -1.86 -14.04
N PHE A 245 1.36 -2.12 -12.83
CA PHE A 245 0.10 -2.83 -12.59
C PHE A 245 -0.76 -2.11 -11.57
N LEU A 246 -1.94 -1.70 -11.97
CA LEU A 246 -2.98 -1.26 -11.05
C LEU A 246 -3.48 -2.47 -10.24
N ALA A 247 -3.45 -2.32 -8.93
CA ALA A 247 -3.88 -3.32 -7.97
C ALA A 247 -5.01 -2.74 -7.11
N THR A 248 -6.07 -2.30 -7.78
CA THR A 248 -7.32 -1.86 -7.17
C THR A 248 -8.31 -3.03 -7.14
N GLY A 249 -9.25 -3.00 -6.20
CA GLY A 249 -10.37 -3.95 -6.19
C GLY A 249 -11.68 -3.23 -6.52
N GLU A 250 -12.78 -3.79 -6.03
CA GLU A 250 -14.09 -3.18 -6.20
C GLU A 250 -14.17 -1.84 -5.47
N PHE A 251 -14.90 -0.90 -6.07
CA PHE A 251 -15.20 0.37 -5.44
C PHE A 251 -16.34 0.21 -4.43
N MET A 252 -16.18 0.79 -3.23
CA MET A 252 -17.23 0.90 -2.23
C MET A 252 -17.33 2.33 -1.70
N TRP A 253 -18.56 2.81 -1.54
CA TRP A 253 -18.82 4.03 -0.80
C TRP A 253 -18.57 3.82 0.71
N MET A 254 -18.23 4.88 1.41
CA MET A 254 -18.03 4.82 2.86
C MET A 254 -19.30 4.40 3.62
N SER A 255 -20.49 4.70 3.10
CA SER A 255 -21.77 4.20 3.61
C SER A 255 -21.90 2.67 3.47
N GLU A 256 -21.51 2.11 2.32
CA GLU A 256 -21.50 0.65 2.11
C GLU A 256 -20.49 -0.07 3.00
N ILE A 257 -19.33 0.56 3.26
CA ILE A 257 -18.34 0.08 4.24
C ILE A 257 -18.99 0.02 5.63
N ALA A 258 -19.65 1.10 6.05
CA ALA A 258 -20.34 1.15 7.34
C ALA A 258 -21.44 0.08 7.47
N GLU A 259 -22.24 -0.11 6.44
CA GLU A 259 -23.25 -1.18 6.38
C GLU A 259 -22.62 -2.57 6.49
N THR A 260 -21.54 -2.81 5.75
CA THR A 260 -20.81 -4.09 5.79
C THR A 260 -20.28 -4.38 7.19
N LEU A 261 -19.70 -3.38 7.87
CA LEU A 261 -19.20 -3.53 9.24
C LEU A 261 -20.35 -3.86 10.21
N ARG A 262 -21.48 -3.15 10.14
CA ARG A 262 -22.66 -3.42 10.98
C ARG A 262 -23.21 -4.84 10.77
N ALA A 263 -23.25 -5.28 9.51
CA ALA A 263 -23.73 -6.62 9.17
C ALA A 263 -22.78 -7.74 9.61
N SER A 264 -21.46 -7.52 9.54
CA SER A 264 -20.45 -8.58 9.73
C SER A 264 -19.83 -8.63 11.14
N CYS A 265 -19.87 -7.53 11.91
CA CYS A 265 -19.25 -7.42 13.23
C CYS A 265 -20.25 -7.40 14.40
N GLY A 266 -21.55 -7.46 14.11
CA GLY A 266 -22.60 -7.58 15.12
C GLY A 266 -22.57 -6.49 16.19
N PRO A 267 -22.69 -6.83 17.49
CA PRO A 267 -22.74 -5.84 18.58
C PRO A 267 -21.47 -4.96 18.69
N GLN A 268 -20.31 -5.44 18.27
CA GLN A 268 -19.07 -4.66 18.29
C GLN A 268 -19.10 -3.48 17.29
N ALA A 269 -19.99 -3.53 16.28
CA ALA A 269 -20.19 -2.45 15.32
C ALA A 269 -21.31 -1.46 15.72
N ALA A 270 -21.83 -1.51 16.96
CA ALA A 270 -22.92 -0.66 17.41
C ALA A 270 -22.63 0.86 17.32
N LYS A 271 -21.34 1.24 17.38
CA LYS A 271 -20.88 2.64 17.25
C LYS A 271 -20.60 3.08 15.82
N VAL A 272 -20.65 2.18 14.83
CA VAL A 272 -20.43 2.53 13.42
C VAL A 272 -21.50 3.54 12.99
N PRO A 273 -21.11 4.71 12.44
CA PRO A 273 -22.04 5.78 12.14
C PRO A 273 -23.10 5.36 11.12
N THR A 274 -24.29 5.94 11.25
CA THR A 274 -25.42 5.81 10.31
C THR A 274 -25.78 7.14 9.65
N LEU A 275 -25.33 8.27 10.24
CA LEU A 275 -25.59 9.60 9.71
C LEU A 275 -24.74 9.84 8.47
N GLU A 276 -25.37 10.12 7.34
CA GLU A 276 -24.68 10.56 6.13
C GLU A 276 -24.58 12.09 6.09
N LEU A 277 -23.45 12.60 5.64
CA LEU A 277 -23.19 14.03 5.44
C LEU A 277 -23.37 14.38 3.97
N SER A 278 -24.11 15.45 3.68
CA SER A 278 -24.17 15.99 2.34
C SER A 278 -22.81 16.59 1.92
N ASP A 279 -22.54 16.64 0.62
CA ASP A 279 -21.32 17.27 0.08
C ASP A 279 -21.14 18.70 0.54
N GLN A 280 -22.26 19.46 0.67
CA GLN A 280 -22.26 20.83 1.16
C GLN A 280 -21.78 20.91 2.62
N GLN A 281 -22.27 20.02 3.49
CA GLN A 281 -21.84 19.96 4.90
C GLN A 281 -20.35 19.62 5.01
N VAL A 282 -19.85 18.69 4.19
CA VAL A 282 -18.43 18.32 4.20
C VAL A 282 -17.57 19.51 3.75
N ARG A 283 -17.95 20.23 2.68
CA ARG A 283 -17.24 21.42 2.20
C ARG A 283 -17.22 22.54 3.25
N GLN A 284 -18.35 22.80 3.91
CA GLN A 284 -18.41 23.79 5.01
C GLN A 284 -17.51 23.40 6.18
N LEU A 285 -17.49 22.13 6.58
CA LEU A 285 -16.59 21.65 7.62
C LEU A 285 -15.10 21.78 7.22
N ALA A 286 -14.79 21.57 5.95
CA ALA A 286 -13.42 21.70 5.42
C ALA A 286 -12.87 23.14 5.45
N GLU A 287 -13.72 24.16 5.53
CA GLU A 287 -13.29 25.55 5.70
C GLU A 287 -12.58 25.78 7.04
N THR A 288 -13.07 25.11 8.10
CA THR A 288 -12.57 25.25 9.47
C THR A 288 -11.69 24.09 9.93
N ARG A 289 -11.70 22.97 9.20
CA ARG A 289 -10.98 21.73 9.51
C ARG A 289 -10.08 21.32 8.35
N PRO A 290 -8.79 21.70 8.38
CA PRO A 290 -7.86 21.43 7.28
C PRO A 290 -7.77 19.95 6.89
N GLU A 291 -7.91 19.04 7.86
CA GLU A 291 -7.89 17.59 7.65
C GLU A 291 -9.04 17.06 6.76
N LEU A 292 -10.12 17.83 6.63
CA LEU A 292 -11.25 17.48 5.77
C LEU A 292 -11.09 17.99 4.33
N ARG A 293 -10.09 18.81 4.03
CA ARG A 293 -9.87 19.34 2.67
C ARG A 293 -9.54 18.23 1.68
N GLU A 294 -8.72 17.27 2.09
CA GLU A 294 -8.40 16.10 1.27
C GLU A 294 -9.64 15.22 1.01
N ILE A 295 -10.54 15.13 1.98
CA ILE A 295 -11.82 14.43 1.85
C ILE A 295 -12.74 15.16 0.87
N ALA A 296 -12.79 16.50 0.94
CA ALA A 296 -13.63 17.31 0.08
C ALA A 296 -13.31 17.17 -1.42
N VAL A 297 -12.03 16.96 -1.75
CA VAL A 297 -11.58 16.71 -3.14
C VAL A 297 -12.08 15.35 -3.66
N ALA A 298 -12.29 14.38 -2.78
CA ALA A 298 -12.71 13.02 -3.14
C ALA A 298 -14.25 12.83 -3.14
N LEU A 299 -15.03 13.87 -2.84
CA LEU A 299 -16.48 13.79 -2.79
C LEU A 299 -17.07 13.41 -4.15
N GLY A 300 -17.98 12.43 -4.12
CA GLY A 300 -18.75 12.03 -5.30
C GLY A 300 -17.92 11.46 -6.44
N ARG A 301 -16.75 10.89 -6.15
CA ARG A 301 -15.82 10.34 -7.15
C ARG A 301 -16.52 9.46 -8.18
N LYS A 302 -16.33 9.76 -9.46
CA LYS A 302 -16.88 9.03 -10.60
C LYS A 302 -15.83 8.23 -11.37
N ASN A 303 -14.58 8.67 -11.36
CA ASN A 303 -13.50 7.95 -12.04
C ASN A 303 -13.14 6.64 -11.32
N ARG A 304 -12.79 5.61 -12.12
CA ARG A 304 -12.34 4.29 -11.66
C ARG A 304 -11.02 3.91 -12.33
N HIS A 305 -10.36 2.90 -11.77
CA HIS A 305 -9.17 2.31 -12.37
C HIS A 305 -9.48 0.93 -12.95
N SER A 306 -8.82 0.60 -14.06
CA SER A 306 -8.90 -0.72 -14.69
C SER A 306 -7.79 -1.64 -14.17
N ILE A 307 -8.14 -2.88 -13.82
CA ILE A 307 -7.18 -3.93 -13.47
C ILE A 307 -7.03 -4.98 -14.57
N GLU A 308 -7.53 -4.70 -15.76
CA GLU A 308 -7.52 -5.67 -16.88
C GLU A 308 -6.11 -6.13 -17.26
N LYS A 309 -5.12 -5.26 -17.13
CA LYS A 309 -3.71 -5.61 -17.34
C LYS A 309 -3.23 -6.64 -16.31
N ALA A 310 -3.50 -6.41 -15.03
CA ALA A 310 -3.13 -7.34 -13.97
C ALA A 310 -3.83 -8.70 -14.14
N ARG A 311 -5.10 -8.71 -14.54
CA ARG A 311 -5.84 -9.94 -14.85
C ARG A 311 -5.23 -10.69 -16.02
N ARG A 312 -5.01 -10.01 -17.13
CA ARG A 312 -4.52 -10.64 -18.37
C ARG A 312 -3.07 -11.11 -18.26
N VAL A 313 -2.19 -10.31 -17.67
CA VAL A 313 -0.74 -10.57 -17.66
C VAL A 313 -0.33 -11.45 -16.48
N LEU A 314 -0.92 -11.23 -15.31
CA LEU A 314 -0.54 -11.91 -14.08
C LEU A 314 -1.58 -12.96 -13.62
N GLY A 315 -2.74 -13.07 -14.28
CA GLY A 315 -3.83 -13.91 -13.83
C GLY A 315 -4.33 -13.50 -12.43
N TRP A 316 -4.20 -12.22 -12.06
CA TRP A 316 -4.53 -11.73 -10.74
C TRP A 316 -6.01 -11.33 -10.64
N ILE A 317 -6.69 -11.87 -9.63
CA ILE A 317 -8.10 -11.60 -9.37
C ILE A 317 -8.24 -11.31 -7.87
N PRO A 318 -8.59 -10.07 -7.47
CA PRO A 318 -8.80 -9.73 -6.07
C PRO A 318 -10.13 -10.31 -5.56
N ARG A 319 -10.21 -10.56 -4.25
CA ARG A 319 -11.46 -10.88 -3.57
C ARG A 319 -12.38 -9.67 -3.50
N SER A 320 -13.64 -9.89 -3.12
CA SER A 320 -14.62 -8.83 -3.04
C SER A 320 -14.26 -7.80 -1.95
N ALA A 321 -14.63 -6.55 -2.20
CA ALA A 321 -14.42 -5.47 -1.22
C ALA A 321 -15.25 -5.72 0.06
N ARG A 322 -16.44 -6.32 -0.03
CA ARG A 322 -17.27 -6.68 1.12
C ARG A 322 -16.59 -7.71 2.03
N GLU A 323 -16.02 -8.77 1.46
CA GLU A 323 -15.24 -9.76 2.21
C GLU A 323 -14.04 -9.11 2.90
N THR A 324 -13.30 -8.29 2.16
CA THR A 324 -12.12 -7.56 2.66
C THR A 324 -12.46 -6.66 3.85
N VAL A 325 -13.54 -5.87 3.76
CA VAL A 325 -14.00 -4.98 4.83
C VAL A 325 -14.46 -5.78 6.05
N ALA A 326 -15.21 -6.86 5.84
CA ALA A 326 -15.68 -7.73 6.91
C ALA A 326 -14.52 -8.39 7.66
N ASP A 327 -13.53 -8.93 6.93
CA ASP A 327 -12.34 -9.55 7.52
C ASP A 327 -11.49 -8.52 8.27
N CYS A 328 -11.34 -7.31 7.70
CA CYS A 328 -10.66 -6.21 8.37
C CYS A 328 -11.31 -5.85 9.70
N GLY A 329 -12.64 -5.66 9.70
CA GLY A 329 -13.39 -5.33 10.91
C GLY A 329 -13.26 -6.41 11.99
N ARG A 330 -13.44 -7.68 11.63
CA ARG A 330 -13.29 -8.82 12.56
C ARG A 330 -11.88 -8.88 13.15
N SER A 331 -10.87 -8.74 12.30
CA SER A 331 -9.48 -8.77 12.72
C SER A 331 -9.13 -7.63 13.69
N LEU A 332 -9.61 -6.40 13.45
CA LEU A 332 -9.42 -5.27 14.36
C LEU A 332 -10.07 -5.51 15.73
N ILE A 333 -11.24 -6.14 15.76
CA ILE A 333 -11.93 -6.51 16.99
C ILE A 333 -11.13 -7.57 17.77
N GLU A 334 -10.64 -8.61 17.10
CA GLU A 334 -9.80 -9.66 17.70
C GLU A 334 -8.54 -9.06 18.34
N TRP A 335 -7.93 -8.09 17.68
CA TRP A 335 -6.77 -7.36 18.21
C TRP A 335 -7.12 -6.27 19.24
N ARG A 336 -8.40 -6.07 19.60
CA ARG A 336 -8.92 -5.02 20.50
C ARG A 336 -8.56 -3.61 20.06
N LEU A 337 -8.63 -3.35 18.77
CA LEU A 337 -8.30 -2.08 18.12
C LEU A 337 -9.55 -1.33 17.61
N ALA A 338 -10.70 -1.90 17.90
CA ALA A 338 -12.02 -1.43 17.50
C ALA A 338 -12.81 -0.86 18.69
#